data_29b9f791af15cef8493e18124a3963e7
#
_entry.id   29b9f791af15cef8493e18124a3963e7
#
_cell.length_a   1.000
_cell.length_b   1.000
_cell.length_c   1.000
_cell.angle_alpha   90.00
_cell.angle_beta   90.00
_cell.angle_gamma   90.00
#
_symmetry.space_group_name_H-M   'P 1'
#
loop_
_entity.id
_entity.type
_entity.pdbx_description
1 polymer ?
#
loop_
_entity_poly.entity_id
_entity_poly.type
_entity_poly.pdbx_seq_one_letter_code
_entity_poly.pdbx_strand_id
1 'polypeptide(L)'
;MRPLRRRSVVLLAGLPVLAWLAGCAQPARSKDGISPDAAIASAYTGRLSLRVDSEPVQTFAALFDLSGTASTGELILTTPIGNTLAAMRWSPGEAVLKNGADTRYFDSVGALIEAATGATIPVGALFSWLAGRDESVAGWRADLSQIGTGRLQATRAAPMPAADLRIVFERQ
;
A
#
# COMPACT_ATOMS: atom_id res chain seq x y z
N MET A 1 6.89 -91.89 -10.51
CA MET A 1 6.74 -92.14 -11.98
C MET A 1 6.77 -90.87 -12.72
N ARG A 2 7.69 -90.71 -13.66
CA ARG A 2 7.88 -89.76 -14.72
C ARG A 2 6.65 -89.73 -15.65
N PRO A 3 6.60 -88.82 -16.68
CA PRO A 3 7.27 -87.59 -17.04
C PRO A 3 6.39 -86.59 -17.84
N LEU A 4 7.05 -85.59 -18.36
CA LEU A 4 7.07 -84.93 -19.72
C LEU A 4 6.27 -83.64 -19.91
N ARG A 5 7.03 -82.59 -20.13
CA ARG A 5 7.40 -81.94 -21.36
C ARG A 5 6.24 -81.22 -22.08
N ARG A 6 6.29 -79.93 -22.28
CA ARG A 6 6.81 -79.21 -23.45
C ARG A 6 6.31 -77.80 -23.50
N ARG A 7 7.23 -76.95 -23.79
CA ARG A 7 7.49 -76.02 -24.87
C ARG A 7 6.71 -74.68 -24.82
N SER A 8 7.50 -73.73 -24.51
CA SER A 8 7.82 -72.47 -25.24
C SER A 8 6.81 -72.02 -26.27
N VAL A 9 6.28 -70.80 -26.07
CA VAL A 9 6.11 -69.80 -27.13
C VAL A 9 6.38 -68.44 -26.52
N VAL A 10 7.45 -67.84 -27.04
CA VAL A 10 7.80 -66.43 -26.88
C VAL A 10 6.89 -65.65 -27.81
N LEU A 11 6.16 -64.68 -27.27
CA LEU A 11 5.56 -63.63 -28.08
C LEU A 11 5.89 -62.27 -27.44
N LEU A 12 6.87 -61.62 -28.07
CA LEU A 12 7.10 -60.21 -27.94
C LEU A 12 5.86 -59.44 -28.38
N ALA A 13 5.32 -58.63 -27.54
CA ALA A 13 4.44 -57.57 -27.97
C ALA A 13 4.67 -56.34 -27.11
N GLY A 14 5.14 -55.28 -27.74
CA GLY A 14 5.63 -54.05 -27.23
C GLY A 14 4.67 -53.28 -26.31
N LEU A 15 5.25 -52.70 -25.31
CA LEU A 15 4.63 -51.69 -24.50
C LEU A 15 4.76 -50.33 -25.22
N PRO A 16 3.69 -49.62 -25.43
CA PRO A 16 3.79 -48.16 -25.62
C PRO A 16 3.85 -47.52 -24.24
N VAL A 17 5.00 -46.93 -23.95
CA VAL A 17 5.17 -46.00 -22.84
C VAL A 17 4.40 -44.73 -23.21
N LEU A 18 3.17 -44.60 -22.72
CA LEU A 18 2.48 -43.31 -22.72
C LEU A 18 3.11 -42.46 -21.63
N ALA A 19 3.99 -41.57 -22.02
CA ALA A 19 4.47 -40.47 -21.20
C ALA A 19 3.30 -39.54 -20.87
N TRP A 20 2.85 -39.55 -19.65
CA TRP A 20 1.94 -38.56 -19.09
C TRP A 20 2.71 -37.30 -18.82
N LEU A 21 2.74 -36.43 -19.81
CA LEU A 21 3.07 -35.00 -19.61
C LEU A 21 1.90 -34.35 -18.85
N ALA A 22 1.94 -34.41 -17.54
CA ALA A 22 1.13 -33.55 -16.69
C ALA A 22 1.66 -32.13 -16.84
N GLY A 23 1.20 -31.44 -17.89
CA GLY A 23 1.40 -30.01 -18.03
C GLY A 23 0.72 -29.31 -16.87
N CYS A 24 1.49 -28.66 -16.00
CA CYS A 24 0.97 -27.65 -15.06
C CYS A 24 0.34 -26.54 -15.90
N ALA A 25 -0.98 -26.61 -16.07
CA ALA A 25 -1.75 -25.49 -16.57
C ALA A 25 -1.68 -24.38 -15.51
N GLN A 26 -0.78 -23.43 -15.70
CA GLN A 26 -0.85 -22.15 -15.00
C GLN A 26 -2.18 -21.50 -15.41
N PRO A 27 -3.04 -21.10 -14.45
CA PRO A 27 -4.22 -20.35 -14.79
C PRO A 27 -3.77 -19.09 -15.52
N ALA A 28 -4.23 -18.93 -16.77
CA ALA A 28 -4.03 -17.72 -17.54
C ALA A 28 -4.60 -16.56 -16.71
N ARG A 29 -3.74 -15.63 -16.29
CA ARG A 29 -4.17 -14.36 -15.72
C ARG A 29 -5.00 -13.67 -16.79
N SER A 30 -6.30 -13.62 -16.57
CA SER A 30 -7.24 -12.88 -17.42
C SER A 30 -6.78 -11.42 -17.47
N LYS A 31 -6.40 -10.99 -18.67
CA LYS A 31 -6.05 -9.59 -18.95
C LYS A 31 -7.29 -8.74 -19.23
N ASP A 32 -8.38 -9.05 -18.58
CA ASP A 32 -9.62 -8.30 -18.75
C ASP A 32 -9.99 -7.65 -17.42
N GLY A 33 -9.78 -6.35 -17.38
CA GLY A 33 -10.18 -5.47 -16.29
C GLY A 33 -8.98 -4.79 -15.65
N ILE A 34 -8.38 -3.84 -16.34
CA ILE A 34 -7.68 -2.76 -15.66
C ILE A 34 -8.77 -1.95 -14.97
N SER A 35 -9.12 -2.35 -13.75
CA SER A 35 -9.82 -1.44 -12.86
C SER A 35 -9.00 -0.16 -12.78
N PRO A 36 -9.61 1.04 -12.87
CA PRO A 36 -8.88 2.30 -12.71
C PRO A 36 -8.13 2.40 -11.37
N ASP A 37 -8.43 1.52 -10.43
CA ASP A 37 -7.80 1.36 -9.12
C ASP A 37 -6.68 0.32 -9.05
N ALA A 38 -6.22 -0.24 -10.15
CA ALA A 38 -4.91 -0.87 -10.19
C ALA A 38 -3.81 0.21 -10.14
N ALA A 39 -3.96 1.15 -9.22
CA ALA A 39 -2.88 2.03 -8.82
C ALA A 39 -1.73 1.12 -8.39
N ILE A 40 -0.63 1.20 -9.13
CA ILE A 40 0.62 0.50 -8.81
C ILE A 40 0.87 0.82 -7.33
N ALA A 41 0.87 -0.20 -6.48
CA ALA A 41 1.16 -0.01 -5.09
C ALA A 41 2.49 0.73 -4.99
N SER A 42 2.46 1.91 -4.39
CA SER A 42 3.63 2.76 -4.28
C SER A 42 4.18 2.63 -2.87
N ALA A 43 5.49 2.69 -2.74
CA ALA A 43 6.15 2.73 -1.45
C ALA A 43 7.04 3.97 -1.36
N TYR A 44 6.89 4.70 -0.28
CA TYR A 44 7.62 5.93 0.00
C TYR A 44 8.12 5.90 1.44
N THR A 45 9.36 6.30 1.63
CA THR A 45 9.95 6.49 2.96
C THR A 45 10.51 7.89 3.10
N GLY A 46 10.62 8.37 4.32
CA GLY A 46 11.22 9.68 4.52
C GLY A 46 10.83 10.35 5.82
N ARG A 47 10.67 11.66 5.75
CA ARG A 47 10.31 12.50 6.87
C ARG A 47 9.14 13.39 6.52
N LEU A 48 8.19 13.48 7.43
CA LEU A 48 7.08 14.41 7.32
C LEU A 48 7.03 15.34 8.52
N SER A 49 6.48 16.54 8.29
CA SER A 49 6.04 17.45 9.34
C SER A 49 4.68 18.01 8.99
N LEU A 50 3.82 18.08 9.98
CA LEU A 50 2.48 18.65 9.89
C LEU A 50 2.33 19.70 10.97
N ARG A 51 1.91 20.90 10.57
CA ARG A 51 1.48 21.97 11.46
C ARG A 51 0.00 22.22 11.23
N VAL A 52 -0.76 22.27 12.29
CA VAL A 52 -2.19 22.62 12.28
C VAL A 52 -2.39 23.84 13.15
N ASP A 53 -2.92 24.92 12.60
CA ASP A 53 -3.18 26.17 13.30
C ASP A 53 -4.50 26.11 14.08
N SER A 54 -4.58 25.10 14.96
CA SER A 54 -5.63 24.95 15.98
C SER A 54 -5.29 25.74 17.25
N GLU A 55 -6.21 25.79 18.20
CA GLU A 55 -5.95 26.36 19.52
C GLU A 55 -5.98 25.25 20.57
N PRO A 56 -4.82 24.85 21.14
CA PRO A 56 -3.45 25.33 20.84
C PRO A 56 -2.96 24.81 19.47
N VAL A 57 -1.96 25.51 18.89
CA VAL A 57 -1.29 25.07 17.66
C VAL A 57 -0.69 23.69 17.87
N GLN A 58 -0.96 22.78 16.93
CA GLN A 58 -0.41 21.43 16.93
C GLN A 58 0.71 21.32 15.90
N THR A 59 1.82 20.71 16.30
CA THR A 59 2.94 20.41 15.39
C THR A 59 3.36 18.98 15.61
N PHE A 60 3.51 18.25 14.49
CA PHE A 60 3.92 16.86 14.48
C PHE A 60 5.06 16.68 13.48
N ALA A 61 6.06 15.87 13.82
CA ALA A 61 7.12 15.46 12.92
C ALA A 61 7.53 14.02 13.19
N ALA A 62 7.73 13.25 12.13
CA ALA A 62 8.13 11.84 12.22
C ALA A 62 8.89 11.40 10.97
N LEU A 63 9.61 10.30 11.07
CA LEU A 63 9.94 9.47 9.94
C LEU A 63 8.70 8.66 9.55
N PHE A 64 8.56 8.33 8.28
CA PHE A 64 7.42 7.57 7.80
C PHE A 64 7.82 6.51 6.79
N ASP A 65 7.07 5.41 6.80
CA ASP A 65 7.02 4.39 5.77
C ASP A 65 5.57 4.29 5.31
N LEU A 66 5.31 4.66 4.06
CA LEU A 66 3.99 4.66 3.44
C LEU A 66 3.99 3.66 2.29
N SER A 67 3.05 2.73 2.29
CA SER A 67 2.90 1.76 1.21
C SER A 67 1.45 1.51 0.85
N GLY A 68 1.22 1.09 -0.41
CA GLY A 68 -0.11 0.76 -0.92
C GLY A 68 -0.70 1.81 -1.84
N THR A 69 -1.99 2.05 -1.71
CA THR A 69 -2.81 2.96 -2.51
C THR A 69 -3.71 3.81 -1.61
N ALA A 70 -4.46 4.72 -2.20
CA ALA A 70 -5.47 5.49 -1.46
C ALA A 70 -6.56 4.62 -0.82
N SER A 71 -6.91 3.48 -1.44
CA SER A 71 -7.98 2.59 -0.98
C SER A 71 -7.48 1.51 0.00
N THR A 72 -6.23 1.07 -0.12
CA THR A 72 -5.66 0.03 0.74
C THR A 72 -4.19 0.29 0.97
N GLY A 73 -3.77 0.43 2.22
CA GLY A 73 -2.38 0.75 2.50
C GLY A 73 -2.02 0.70 3.97
N GLU A 74 -0.77 1.04 4.20
CA GLU A 74 -0.16 1.11 5.53
C GLU A 74 0.72 2.35 5.63
N LEU A 75 0.67 3.02 6.78
CA LEU A 75 1.56 4.11 7.16
C LEU A 75 2.12 3.82 8.55
N ILE A 76 3.43 3.73 8.64
CA ILE A 76 4.15 3.60 9.90
C ILE A 76 4.86 4.92 10.18
N LEU A 77 4.67 5.45 11.38
CA LEU A 77 5.33 6.66 11.85
C LEU A 77 6.31 6.30 12.97
N THR A 78 7.54 6.76 12.84
CA THR A 78 8.61 6.46 13.80
C THR A 78 9.33 7.73 14.24
N THR A 79 9.91 7.69 15.44
CA THR A 79 10.85 8.71 15.87
C THR A 79 12.19 8.57 15.17
N PRO A 80 13.05 9.62 15.14
CA PRO A 80 14.41 9.51 14.58
C PRO A 80 15.29 8.43 15.24
N ILE A 81 14.95 7.98 16.44
CA ILE A 81 15.65 6.90 17.17
C ILE A 81 14.99 5.52 16.97
N GLY A 82 14.02 5.42 16.04
CA GLY A 82 13.43 4.15 15.61
C GLY A 82 12.24 3.64 16.43
N ASN A 83 11.72 4.39 17.39
CA ASN A 83 10.53 3.99 18.14
C ASN A 83 9.28 4.24 17.29
N THR A 84 8.40 3.25 17.18
CA THR A 84 7.11 3.41 16.50
C THR A 84 6.20 4.33 17.31
N LEU A 85 5.78 5.42 16.68
CA LEU A 85 4.80 6.37 17.22
C LEU A 85 3.37 5.90 16.92
N ALA A 86 3.13 5.47 15.69
CA ALA A 86 1.84 5.00 15.24
C ALA A 86 2.00 4.07 14.03
N ALA A 87 1.10 3.12 13.91
CA ALA A 87 0.92 2.31 12.71
C ALA A 87 -0.55 2.39 12.28
N MET A 88 -0.77 2.76 11.04
CA MET A 88 -2.10 2.90 10.44
C MET A 88 -2.23 1.93 9.29
N ARG A 89 -3.34 1.21 9.23
CA ARG A 89 -3.72 0.36 8.10
C ARG A 89 -5.11 0.69 7.68
N TRP A 90 -5.37 0.67 6.38
CA TRP A 90 -6.70 0.92 5.86
C TRP A 90 -7.02 0.02 4.68
N SER A 91 -8.31 -0.26 4.54
CA SER A 91 -8.96 -0.94 3.43
C SER A 91 -10.34 -0.33 3.23
N PRO A 92 -11.08 -0.65 2.17
CA PRO A 92 -12.41 -0.13 1.97
C PRO A 92 -13.33 -0.44 3.17
N GLY A 93 -13.86 0.62 3.79
CA GLY A 93 -14.77 0.53 4.93
C GLY A 93 -14.14 0.32 6.30
N GLU A 94 -12.81 0.25 6.39
CA GLU A 94 -12.12 0.05 7.67
C GLU A 94 -10.76 0.74 7.69
N ALA A 95 -10.44 1.37 8.81
CA ALA A 95 -9.10 1.84 9.10
C ALA A 95 -8.75 1.60 10.57
N VAL A 96 -7.51 1.23 10.83
CA VAL A 96 -7.02 0.87 12.16
C VAL A 96 -5.80 1.71 12.49
N LEU A 97 -5.82 2.35 13.65
CA LEU A 97 -4.69 3.05 14.24
C LEU A 97 -4.19 2.27 15.46
N LYS A 98 -2.90 1.95 15.47
CA LYS A 98 -2.19 1.43 16.63
C LYS A 98 -1.20 2.48 17.12
N ASN A 99 -1.29 2.82 18.41
CA ASN A 99 -0.38 3.74 19.09
C ASN A 99 0.02 3.11 20.44
N GLY A 100 1.22 2.55 20.48
CA GLY A 100 1.65 1.74 21.63
C GLY A 100 0.73 0.54 21.85
N ALA A 101 0.12 0.46 23.02
CA ALA A 101 -0.84 -0.59 23.39
C ALA A 101 -2.27 -0.31 22.91
N ASP A 102 -2.58 0.92 22.51
CA ASP A 102 -3.92 1.33 22.12
C ASP A 102 -4.18 0.97 20.67
N THR A 103 -5.37 0.42 20.40
CA THR A 103 -5.86 0.16 19.04
C THR A 103 -7.23 0.82 18.88
N ARG A 104 -7.40 1.59 17.81
CA ARG A 104 -8.64 2.29 17.49
C ARG A 104 -9.06 1.97 16.07
N TYR A 105 -10.37 1.79 15.87
CA TYR A 105 -11.00 1.45 14.59
C TYR A 105 -11.80 2.63 14.07
N PHE A 106 -11.81 2.82 12.77
CA PHE A 106 -12.48 3.90 12.07
C PHE A 106 -13.11 3.36 10.78
N ASP A 107 -14.17 4.00 10.30
CA ASP A 107 -14.87 3.62 9.08
C ASP A 107 -14.09 4.01 7.80
N SER A 108 -13.07 4.85 7.93
CA SER A 108 -12.23 5.28 6.82
C SER A 108 -10.89 5.83 7.29
N VAL A 109 -9.90 5.80 6.39
CA VAL A 109 -8.59 6.43 6.63
C VAL A 109 -8.71 7.95 6.84
N GLY A 110 -9.67 8.61 6.18
CA GLY A 110 -9.92 10.04 6.38
C GLY A 110 -10.35 10.35 7.81
N ALA A 111 -11.32 9.60 8.35
CA ALA A 111 -11.77 9.72 9.74
C ALA A 111 -10.64 9.43 10.74
N LEU A 112 -9.80 8.43 10.45
CA LEU A 112 -8.63 8.10 11.26
C LEU A 112 -7.66 9.28 11.32
N ILE A 113 -7.28 9.85 10.17
CA ILE A 113 -6.32 10.94 10.07
C ILE A 113 -6.86 12.19 10.77
N GLU A 114 -8.12 12.52 10.56
CA GLU A 114 -8.77 13.65 11.22
C GLU A 114 -8.76 13.50 12.74
N ALA A 115 -9.07 12.31 13.25
CA ALA A 115 -9.02 12.02 14.69
C ALA A 115 -7.58 12.05 15.25
N ALA A 116 -6.58 11.71 14.46
CA ALA A 116 -5.18 11.68 14.87
C ALA A 116 -4.49 13.05 14.80
N THR A 117 -4.90 13.92 13.85
CA THR A 117 -4.18 15.16 13.53
C THR A 117 -5.01 16.44 13.75
N GLY A 118 -6.32 16.31 13.94
CA GLY A 118 -7.24 17.44 13.96
C GLY A 118 -7.45 18.10 12.60
N ALA A 119 -6.94 17.50 11.52
CA ALA A 119 -7.05 18.03 10.17
C ALA A 119 -7.41 16.93 9.17
N THR A 120 -8.35 17.23 8.26
CA THR A 120 -8.66 16.34 7.15
C THR A 120 -7.58 16.43 6.09
N ILE A 121 -6.78 15.37 5.92
CA ILE A 121 -5.76 15.24 4.87
C ILE A 121 -6.29 14.28 3.80
N PRO A 122 -6.38 14.71 2.53
CA PRO A 122 -6.90 13.86 1.46
C PRO A 122 -5.87 12.81 1.04
N VAL A 123 -6.02 11.57 1.53
CA VAL A 123 -5.07 10.48 1.27
C VAL A 123 -4.93 10.17 -0.22
N GLY A 124 -6.04 10.21 -0.97
CA GLY A 124 -6.01 10.03 -2.42
C GLY A 124 -5.11 11.05 -3.11
N ALA A 125 -5.32 12.32 -2.80
CA ALA A 125 -4.50 13.40 -3.34
C ALA A 125 -3.03 13.29 -2.88
N LEU A 126 -2.79 12.87 -1.64
CA LEU A 126 -1.43 12.67 -1.14
C LEU A 126 -0.65 11.66 -2.01
N PHE A 127 -1.26 10.51 -2.33
CA PHE A 127 -0.63 9.54 -3.25
C PHE A 127 -0.43 10.11 -4.64
N SER A 128 -1.36 10.91 -5.15
CA SER A 128 -1.23 11.59 -6.45
C SER A 128 -0.08 12.60 -6.43
N TRP A 129 0.01 13.43 -5.41
CA TRP A 129 1.08 14.42 -5.27
C TRP A 129 2.45 13.78 -5.12
N LEU A 130 2.59 12.73 -4.30
CA LEU A 130 3.83 11.96 -4.16
C LEU A 130 4.27 11.29 -5.48
N ALA A 131 3.31 10.94 -6.32
CA ALA A 131 3.56 10.43 -7.67
C ALA A 131 3.85 11.56 -8.70
N GLY A 132 3.83 12.83 -8.27
CA GLY A 132 4.06 13.99 -9.14
C GLY A 132 2.85 14.40 -9.98
N ARG A 133 1.66 13.92 -9.65
CA ARG A 133 0.41 14.32 -10.32
C ARG A 133 -0.27 15.41 -9.52
N ASP A 134 -0.57 16.51 -10.18
CA ASP A 134 -1.33 17.60 -9.58
C ASP A 134 -2.81 17.20 -9.50
N GLU A 135 -3.26 16.96 -8.29
CA GLU A 135 -4.65 16.64 -7.98
C GLU A 135 -5.26 17.78 -7.18
N SER A 136 -6.30 18.37 -7.74
CA SER A 136 -7.01 19.49 -7.12
C SER A 136 -7.94 18.97 -6.03
N VAL A 137 -7.74 19.44 -4.82
CA VAL A 137 -8.58 19.16 -3.66
C VAL A 137 -9.04 20.45 -3.02
N ALA A 138 -10.33 20.52 -2.71
CA ALA A 138 -10.92 21.71 -2.09
C ALA A 138 -10.18 22.09 -0.79
N GLY A 139 -9.76 23.34 -0.74
CA GLY A 139 -9.04 23.89 0.41
C GLY A 139 -7.55 23.57 0.47
N TRP A 140 -7.05 22.59 -0.27
CA TRP A 140 -5.64 22.24 -0.33
C TRP A 140 -4.96 22.76 -1.58
N ARG A 141 -3.69 23.10 -1.43
CA ARG A 141 -2.78 23.46 -2.53
C ARG A 141 -1.45 22.73 -2.33
N ALA A 142 -1.07 21.91 -3.30
CA ALA A 142 0.23 21.25 -3.32
C ALA A 142 1.24 22.06 -4.15
N ASP A 143 2.45 22.17 -3.66
CA ASP A 143 3.62 22.64 -4.42
C ASP A 143 4.44 21.42 -4.84
N LEU A 144 4.39 21.10 -6.14
CA LEU A 144 5.11 19.99 -6.76
C LEU A 144 6.41 20.43 -7.44
N SER A 145 6.82 21.69 -7.31
CA SER A 145 8.01 22.23 -7.99
C SER A 145 9.30 21.49 -7.65
N GLN A 146 9.36 20.87 -6.47
CA GLN A 146 10.51 20.09 -6.00
C GLN A 146 10.26 18.58 -5.91
N ILE A 147 9.20 18.10 -6.53
CA ILE A 147 8.83 16.68 -6.45
C ILE A 147 9.92 15.74 -7.02
N GLY A 148 10.63 16.18 -8.06
CA GLY A 148 11.74 15.45 -8.65
C GLY A 148 12.95 15.30 -7.72
N THR A 149 13.05 16.12 -6.67
CA THR A 149 14.07 16.02 -5.62
C THR A 149 13.52 15.38 -4.32
N GLY A 150 12.35 14.75 -4.40
CA GLY A 150 11.72 14.08 -3.26
C GLY A 150 11.18 15.05 -2.21
N ARG A 151 10.68 16.22 -2.62
CA ARG A 151 10.10 17.21 -1.70
C ARG A 151 8.69 17.59 -2.14
N LEU A 152 7.80 17.61 -1.18
CA LEU A 152 6.40 18.02 -1.33
C LEU A 152 6.01 18.95 -0.20
N GLN A 153 5.33 20.05 -0.55
CA GLN A 153 4.61 20.88 0.42
C GLN A 153 3.15 20.96 0.02
N ALA A 154 2.25 20.78 0.98
CA ALA A 154 0.83 20.98 0.77
C ALA A 154 0.26 21.83 1.89
N THR A 155 -0.50 22.87 1.53
CA THR A 155 -1.09 23.81 2.48
C THR A 155 -2.60 23.81 2.35
N ARG A 156 -3.28 23.96 3.49
CA ARG A 156 -4.72 24.16 3.57
C ARG A 156 -5.01 25.48 4.27
N ALA A 157 -5.68 26.38 3.58
CA ALA A 157 -6.11 27.66 4.14
C ALA A 157 -7.55 27.63 4.65
N ALA A 158 -8.40 26.80 4.03
CA ALA A 158 -9.82 26.64 4.38
C ALA A 158 -10.27 25.21 4.04
N PRO A 159 -11.25 24.63 4.80
CA PRO A 159 -11.80 25.15 6.04
C PRO A 159 -10.78 25.17 7.18
N MET A 160 -11.01 26.02 8.18
CA MET A 160 -10.18 26.03 9.40
C MET A 160 -10.26 24.67 10.14
N PRO A 161 -9.19 24.29 10.87
CA PRO A 161 -7.92 24.98 11.03
C PRO A 161 -7.04 24.91 9.79
N ALA A 162 -6.24 25.96 9.54
CA ALA A 162 -5.23 25.93 8.50
C ALA A 162 -4.17 24.85 8.81
N ALA A 163 -3.57 24.28 7.76
CA ALA A 163 -2.56 23.26 7.90
C ALA A 163 -1.43 23.42 6.87
N ASP A 164 -0.20 23.06 7.29
CA ASP A 164 1.00 23.01 6.45
C ASP A 164 1.62 21.61 6.61
N LEU A 165 1.63 20.83 5.53
CA LEU A 165 2.22 19.50 5.44
C LEU A 165 3.48 19.60 4.58
N ARG A 166 4.61 19.16 5.12
CA ARG A 166 5.89 19.07 4.40
C ARG A 166 6.41 17.66 4.45
N ILE A 167 6.83 17.18 3.30
CA ILE A 167 7.35 15.81 3.15
C ILE A 167 8.68 15.87 2.39
N VAL A 168 9.67 15.17 2.92
CA VAL A 168 10.91 14.83 2.21
C VAL A 168 10.93 13.31 2.10
N PHE A 169 10.99 12.79 0.88
CA PHE A 169 10.78 11.37 0.64
C PHE A 169 11.70 10.77 -0.42
N GLU A 170 11.83 9.47 -0.36
CA GLU A 170 12.40 8.62 -1.40
C GLU A 170 11.34 7.60 -1.84
N ARG A 171 11.33 7.27 -3.13
CA ARG A 171 10.48 6.24 -3.70
C ARG A 171 11.23 4.92 -3.69
N GLN A 172 10.59 3.88 -3.22
CA GLN A 172 11.14 2.53 -3.18
C GLN A 172 10.67 1.67 -4.34
#